data_f63083e07f2259550cdd454c20b5cd3e
#
_entry.id   f63083e07f2259550cdd454c20b5cd3e
#
_cell.length_a   1.000
_cell.length_b   1.000
_cell.length_c   1.000
_cell.angle_alpha   90.00
_cell.angle_beta   90.00
_cell.angle_gamma   90.00
#
_symmetry.space_group_name_H-M   'P 1'
#
loop_
_entity.id
_entity.type
_entity.pdbx_description
1 polymer ?
#
loop_
_entity_poly.entity_id
_entity_poly.type
_entity_poly.pdbx_seq_one_letter_code
_entity_poly.pdbx_strand_id
1 'polypeptide(L)'
;RKQFNILVGKTTAEEAKLRLASATRLEAAPALEISGQDLLANVPRSVALHPEDIWKAINPQVSQLVDAVADMVARLGPELSSDLIANGITLCGGGAQLSGLADRIEIETNARVHIPEDPACAVARGLSLVLKYFDDFRPILECTEDRY
;
A
#
# COMPACT_ATOMS: atom_id res chain seq x y z
N ARG A 1 19.64 -5.09 5.10
CA ARG A 1 21.05 -4.71 4.91
C ARG A 1 21.60 -3.99 6.15
N LYS A 2 21.06 -2.84 6.54
CA LYS A 2 21.57 -2.03 7.66
C LYS A 2 21.58 -2.76 9.01
N GLN A 3 20.58 -3.61 9.29
CA GLN A 3 20.40 -4.26 10.59
C GLN A 3 21.18 -5.57 10.72
N PHE A 4 21.25 -6.36 9.66
CA PHE A 4 21.84 -7.71 9.69
C PHE A 4 23.18 -7.83 8.95
N ASN A 5 23.68 -6.75 8.32
CA ASN A 5 24.88 -6.75 7.47
C ASN A 5 24.85 -7.83 6.38
N ILE A 6 23.67 -8.16 5.87
CA ILE A 6 23.48 -9.16 4.82
C ILE A 6 23.00 -8.49 3.53
N LEU A 7 23.54 -8.92 2.40
CA LEU A 7 23.08 -8.55 1.08
C LEU A 7 22.18 -9.66 0.54
N VAL A 8 20.92 -9.33 0.28
CA VAL A 8 19.94 -10.26 -0.30
C VAL A 8 19.54 -9.80 -1.70
N GLY A 9 19.16 -10.75 -2.55
CA GLY A 9 18.62 -10.46 -3.87
C GLY A 9 17.26 -9.74 -3.81
N LYS A 10 16.91 -9.04 -4.88
CA LYS A 10 15.61 -8.32 -4.97
C LYS A 10 14.43 -9.27 -4.80
N THR A 11 14.49 -10.46 -5.39
CA THR A 11 13.43 -11.49 -5.29
C THR A 11 13.23 -11.96 -3.86
N THR A 12 14.32 -12.26 -3.14
CA THR A 12 14.26 -12.67 -1.73
C THR A 12 13.72 -11.54 -0.83
N ALA A 13 14.11 -10.29 -1.11
CA ALA A 13 13.61 -9.14 -0.38
C ALA A 13 12.10 -8.92 -0.62
N GLU A 14 11.64 -9.10 -1.86
CA GLU A 14 10.23 -9.01 -2.22
C GLU A 14 9.41 -10.13 -1.58
N GLU A 15 9.91 -11.36 -1.59
CA GLU A 15 9.27 -12.49 -0.92
C GLU A 15 9.15 -12.25 0.59
N ALA A 16 10.21 -11.76 1.23
CA ALA A 16 10.18 -11.41 2.65
C ALA A 16 9.15 -10.31 2.95
N LYS A 17 9.06 -9.30 2.07
CA LYS A 17 8.05 -8.25 2.17
C LYS A 17 6.64 -8.84 2.06
N LEU A 18 6.35 -9.64 1.04
CA LEU A 18 5.02 -10.22 0.81
C LEU A 18 4.57 -11.13 1.96
N ARG A 19 5.49 -11.82 2.61
CA ARG A 19 5.17 -12.75 3.70
C ARG A 19 5.08 -12.11 5.08
N LEU A 20 5.87 -11.08 5.35
CA LEU A 20 6.07 -10.53 6.70
C LEU A 20 5.65 -9.08 6.85
N ALA A 21 5.42 -8.34 5.74
CA ALA A 21 5.11 -6.93 5.85
C ALA A 21 3.67 -6.69 6.34
N SER A 22 3.57 -5.80 7.30
CA SER A 22 2.29 -5.26 7.78
C SER A 22 2.45 -3.79 8.13
N ALA A 23 1.42 -3.01 7.88
CA ALA A 23 1.34 -1.62 8.30
C ALA A 23 1.12 -1.49 9.81
N THR A 24 0.55 -2.52 10.44
CA THR A 24 0.37 -2.64 11.88
C THR A 24 1.40 -3.59 12.47
N ARG A 25 1.73 -3.40 13.75
CA ARG A 25 2.65 -4.30 14.44
C ARG A 25 2.00 -5.65 14.66
N LEU A 26 2.64 -6.72 14.18
CA LEU A 26 2.21 -8.10 14.40
C LEU A 26 2.89 -8.63 15.66
N GLU A 27 2.11 -9.09 16.64
CA GLU A 27 2.64 -9.55 17.93
C GLU A 27 3.17 -11.00 17.87
N ALA A 28 2.66 -11.84 16.96
CA ALA A 28 3.05 -13.25 16.89
C ALA A 28 2.95 -13.81 15.45
N ALA A 29 4.04 -13.71 14.71
CA ALA A 29 4.17 -14.44 13.45
C ALA A 29 5.54 -15.13 13.39
N PRO A 30 5.63 -16.33 12.74
CA PRO A 30 6.89 -17.06 12.64
C PRO A 30 7.94 -16.26 11.88
N ALA A 31 9.20 -16.42 12.29
CA ALA A 31 10.33 -15.86 11.56
C ALA A 31 10.48 -16.54 10.19
N LEU A 32 10.92 -15.78 9.20
CA LEU A 32 11.29 -16.29 7.88
C LEU A 32 12.81 -16.39 7.80
N GLU A 33 13.33 -17.57 7.49
CA GLU A 33 14.74 -17.73 7.22
C GLU A 33 15.05 -17.23 5.80
N ILE A 34 15.98 -16.28 5.70
CA ILE A 34 16.48 -15.74 4.44
C ILE A 34 17.99 -15.95 4.33
N SER A 35 18.45 -16.25 3.12
CA SER A 35 19.87 -16.43 2.83
C SER A 35 20.38 -15.28 1.95
N GLY A 36 21.62 -14.89 2.19
CA GLY A 36 22.30 -13.85 1.43
C GLY A 36 23.81 -13.89 1.67
N GLN A 37 24.49 -12.85 1.23
CA GLN A 37 25.92 -12.69 1.42
C GLN A 37 26.19 -11.80 2.63
N ASP A 38 26.97 -12.28 3.59
CA ASP A 38 27.47 -11.47 4.69
C ASP A 38 28.41 -10.38 4.14
N LEU A 39 28.14 -9.13 4.47
CA LEU A 39 28.90 -7.99 3.95
C LEU A 39 30.28 -7.81 4.62
N LEU A 40 30.50 -8.44 5.77
CA LEU A 40 31.77 -8.34 6.48
C LEU A 40 32.68 -9.51 6.13
N ALA A 41 32.15 -10.75 6.18
CA ALA A 41 32.92 -11.95 5.93
C ALA A 41 32.94 -12.39 4.47
N ASN A 42 32.06 -11.80 3.63
CA ASN A 42 31.91 -12.09 2.21
C ASN A 42 31.56 -13.56 1.89
N VAL A 43 30.90 -14.25 2.82
CA VAL A 43 30.46 -15.64 2.71
C VAL A 43 28.92 -15.73 2.72
N PRO A 44 28.35 -16.84 2.22
CA PRO A 44 26.92 -17.11 2.37
C PRO A 44 26.53 -17.19 3.84
N ARG A 45 25.40 -16.57 4.20
CA ARG A 45 24.85 -16.58 5.55
C ARG A 45 23.33 -16.60 5.52
N SER A 46 22.71 -17.34 6.44
CA SER A 46 21.27 -17.29 6.68
C SER A 46 20.97 -16.51 7.96
N VAL A 47 19.86 -15.79 7.96
CA VAL A 47 19.35 -15.05 9.11
C VAL A 47 17.86 -15.28 9.25
N ALA A 48 17.37 -15.37 10.49
CA ALA A 48 15.96 -15.38 10.80
C ALA A 48 15.46 -13.92 10.79
N LEU A 49 14.51 -13.63 9.93
CA LEU A 49 13.87 -12.32 9.79
C LEU A 49 12.53 -12.36 10.48
N HIS A 50 12.31 -11.50 11.44
CA HIS A 50 11.05 -11.40 12.16
C HIS A 50 10.15 -10.33 11.51
N PRO A 51 8.80 -10.45 11.62
CA PRO A 51 7.86 -9.44 11.15
C PRO A 51 8.16 -8.05 11.69
N GLU A 52 8.61 -7.96 12.94
CA GLU A 52 8.98 -6.71 13.59
C GLU A 52 10.16 -6.00 12.89
N ASP A 53 11.11 -6.75 12.32
CA ASP A 53 12.24 -6.19 11.58
C ASP A 53 11.77 -5.53 10.27
N ILE A 54 10.83 -6.18 9.58
CA ILE A 54 10.21 -5.62 8.38
C ILE A 54 9.36 -4.42 8.75
N TRP A 55 8.51 -4.54 9.79
CA TRP A 55 7.68 -3.45 10.26
C TRP A 55 8.52 -2.21 10.60
N LYS A 56 9.60 -2.34 11.37
CA LYS A 56 10.51 -1.23 11.69
C LYS A 56 11.10 -0.58 10.44
N ALA A 57 11.38 -1.40 9.41
CA ALA A 57 11.98 -0.91 8.17
C ALA A 57 11.00 -0.12 7.29
N ILE A 58 9.72 -0.51 7.26
CA ILE A 58 8.70 0.09 6.38
C ILE A 58 7.83 1.14 7.09
N ASN A 59 7.71 1.07 8.42
CA ASN A 59 6.80 1.92 9.19
C ASN A 59 7.00 3.42 8.95
N PRO A 60 8.22 3.97 8.81
CA PRO A 60 8.41 5.39 8.52
C PRO A 60 7.74 5.81 7.19
N GLN A 61 7.85 4.98 6.15
CA GLN A 61 7.24 5.24 4.84
C GLN A 61 5.71 5.07 4.89
N VAL A 62 5.24 4.04 5.61
CA VAL A 62 3.80 3.83 5.82
C VAL A 62 3.20 5.00 6.58
N SER A 63 3.85 5.49 7.64
CA SER A 63 3.37 6.66 8.38
C SER A 63 3.29 7.89 7.49
N GLN A 64 4.34 8.21 6.72
CA GLN A 64 4.31 9.32 5.77
C GLN A 64 3.16 9.23 4.76
N LEU A 65 2.84 8.01 4.30
CA LEU A 65 1.72 7.80 3.39
C LEU A 65 0.38 8.06 4.08
N VAL A 66 0.20 7.54 5.29
CA VAL A 66 -1.02 7.73 6.09
C VAL A 66 -1.21 9.21 6.43
N ASP A 67 -0.14 9.91 6.87
CA ASP A 67 -0.15 11.33 7.16
C ASP A 67 -0.54 12.15 5.91
N ALA A 68 -0.01 11.80 4.73
CA ALA A 68 -0.36 12.48 3.48
C ALA A 68 -1.84 12.30 3.09
N VAL A 69 -2.41 11.13 3.35
CA VAL A 69 -3.86 10.89 3.14
C VAL A 69 -4.68 11.71 4.13
N ALA A 70 -4.30 11.73 5.41
CA ALA A 70 -4.97 12.52 6.43
C ALA A 70 -4.94 14.01 6.12
N ASP A 71 -3.78 14.53 5.71
CA ASP A 71 -3.61 15.91 5.27
C ASP A 71 -4.51 16.26 4.07
N MET A 72 -4.65 15.33 3.13
CA MET A 72 -5.53 15.52 1.97
C MET A 72 -6.99 15.58 2.42
N VAL A 73 -7.43 14.65 3.28
CA VAL A 73 -8.78 14.62 3.84
C VAL A 73 -9.09 15.91 4.61
N ALA A 74 -8.14 16.39 5.42
CA ALA A 74 -8.30 17.63 6.20
C ALA A 74 -8.49 18.90 5.34
N ARG A 75 -8.06 18.85 4.07
CA ARG A 75 -8.21 19.98 3.12
C ARG A 75 -9.45 19.90 2.24
N LEU A 76 -10.28 18.88 2.38
CA LEU A 76 -11.50 18.73 1.61
C LEU A 76 -12.52 19.82 1.98
N GLY A 77 -13.21 20.33 0.96
CA GLY A 77 -14.36 21.21 1.18
C GLY A 77 -15.57 20.45 1.75
N PRO A 78 -16.61 21.17 2.24
CA PRO A 78 -17.75 20.54 2.91
C PRO A 78 -18.49 19.50 2.04
N GLU A 79 -18.59 19.73 0.75
CA GLU A 79 -19.26 18.83 -0.20
C GLU A 79 -18.52 17.49 -0.31
N LEU A 80 -17.19 17.54 -0.58
CA LEU A 80 -16.36 16.35 -0.67
C LEU A 80 -16.23 15.63 0.67
N SER A 81 -16.28 16.36 1.79
CA SER A 81 -16.28 15.75 3.12
C SER A 81 -17.57 14.96 3.36
N SER A 82 -18.72 15.47 2.88
CA SER A 82 -19.99 14.73 2.93
C SER A 82 -19.95 13.46 2.08
N ASP A 83 -19.40 13.56 0.87
CA ASP A 83 -19.21 12.40 -0.02
C ASP A 83 -18.26 11.37 0.58
N LEU A 84 -17.19 11.81 1.23
CA LEU A 84 -16.25 10.93 1.93
C LEU A 84 -16.94 10.14 3.05
N ILE A 85 -17.79 10.79 3.84
CA ILE A 85 -18.55 10.12 4.89
C ILE A 85 -19.52 9.08 4.31
N ALA A 86 -20.16 9.40 3.19
CA ALA A 86 -21.13 8.53 2.55
C ALA A 86 -20.49 7.34 1.84
N ASN A 87 -19.39 7.56 1.11
CA ASN A 87 -18.80 6.60 0.18
C ASN A 87 -17.48 6.01 0.65
N GLY A 88 -16.78 6.67 1.59
CA GLY A 88 -15.45 6.24 2.06
C GLY A 88 -14.33 6.49 1.06
N ILE A 89 -13.20 5.87 1.31
CA ILE A 89 -11.98 5.90 0.49
C ILE A 89 -11.82 4.55 -0.19
N THR A 90 -11.64 4.53 -1.49
CA THR A 90 -11.27 3.29 -2.20
C THR A 90 -9.77 3.25 -2.43
N LEU A 91 -9.12 2.23 -1.86
CA LEU A 91 -7.67 2.04 -1.94
C LEU A 91 -7.32 1.03 -3.02
N CYS A 92 -6.66 1.47 -4.09
CA CYS A 92 -6.28 0.66 -5.24
C CYS A 92 -4.75 0.53 -5.38
N GLY A 93 -4.34 -0.38 -6.25
CA GLY A 93 -2.93 -0.65 -6.54
C GLY A 93 -2.33 -1.74 -5.65
N GLY A 94 -1.12 -2.21 -5.99
CA GLY A 94 -0.44 -3.28 -5.25
C GLY A 94 -0.14 -2.94 -3.79
N GLY A 95 0.06 -1.64 -3.48
CA GLY A 95 0.27 -1.16 -2.11
C GLY A 95 -0.94 -1.34 -1.19
N ALA A 96 -2.15 -1.35 -1.75
CA ALA A 96 -3.39 -1.59 -1.01
C ALA A 96 -3.45 -2.98 -0.37
N GLN A 97 -2.66 -3.93 -0.88
CA GLN A 97 -2.57 -5.29 -0.34
C GLN A 97 -1.71 -5.38 0.94
N LEU A 98 -1.06 -4.29 1.36
CA LEU A 98 -0.31 -4.29 2.60
C LEU A 98 -1.26 -4.45 3.78
N SER A 99 -1.10 -5.55 4.51
CA SER A 99 -1.94 -5.87 5.69
C SER A 99 -1.95 -4.72 6.69
N GLY A 100 -3.13 -4.34 7.19
CA GLY A 100 -3.31 -3.28 8.18
C GLY A 100 -3.16 -1.85 7.65
N LEU A 101 -2.92 -1.64 6.34
CA LEU A 101 -2.83 -0.29 5.79
C LEU A 101 -4.18 0.43 5.78
N ALA A 102 -5.23 -0.28 5.37
CA ALA A 102 -6.59 0.25 5.39
C ALA A 102 -7.01 0.67 6.80
N ASP A 103 -6.79 -0.20 7.78
CA ASP A 103 -7.12 0.07 9.19
C ASP A 103 -6.42 1.32 9.72
N ARG A 104 -5.12 1.50 9.38
CA ARG A 104 -4.39 2.71 9.78
C ARG A 104 -4.94 3.98 9.15
N ILE A 105 -5.31 3.92 7.86
CA ILE A 105 -5.92 5.06 7.17
C ILE A 105 -7.29 5.36 7.78
N GLU A 106 -8.10 4.34 8.06
CA GLU A 106 -9.41 4.52 8.72
C GLU A 106 -9.29 5.20 10.08
N ILE A 107 -8.33 4.74 10.91
CA ILE A 107 -8.10 5.31 12.24
C ILE A 107 -7.70 6.78 12.13
N GLU A 108 -6.79 7.12 11.21
CA GLU A 108 -6.26 8.48 11.09
C GLU A 108 -7.24 9.45 10.44
N THR A 109 -8.03 8.97 9.46
CA THR A 109 -8.98 9.83 8.71
C THR A 109 -10.40 9.80 9.25
N ASN A 110 -10.72 8.84 10.12
CA ASN A 110 -12.09 8.53 10.56
C ASN A 110 -13.07 8.30 9.40
N ALA A 111 -12.56 7.83 8.26
CA ALA A 111 -13.34 7.51 7.06
C ALA A 111 -13.17 6.02 6.72
N ARG A 112 -14.23 5.37 6.25
CA ARG A 112 -14.16 3.96 5.83
C ARG A 112 -13.21 3.78 4.66
N VAL A 113 -12.42 2.70 4.66
CA VAL A 113 -11.52 2.36 3.56
C VAL A 113 -11.95 1.04 2.92
N HIS A 114 -12.21 1.09 1.64
CA HIS A 114 -12.61 -0.07 0.84
C HIS A 114 -11.44 -0.54 -0.02
N ILE A 115 -11.10 -1.82 0.05
CA ILE A 115 -10.14 -2.46 -0.84
C ILE A 115 -10.94 -3.35 -1.80
N PRO A 116 -10.90 -3.12 -3.13
CA PRO A 116 -11.55 -3.99 -4.09
C PRO A 116 -10.92 -5.38 -4.10
N GLU A 117 -11.64 -6.38 -4.62
CA GLU A 117 -11.20 -7.78 -4.66
C GLU A 117 -9.83 -7.97 -5.34
N ASP A 118 -9.55 -7.19 -6.38
CA ASP A 118 -8.26 -7.18 -7.07
C ASP A 118 -7.75 -5.74 -7.17
N PRO A 119 -7.15 -5.20 -6.10
CA PRO A 119 -6.75 -3.80 -6.05
C PRO A 119 -5.62 -3.48 -7.04
N ALA A 120 -4.77 -4.46 -7.39
CA ALA A 120 -3.66 -4.27 -8.32
C ALA A 120 -4.14 -4.01 -9.75
N CYS A 121 -5.24 -4.66 -10.15
CA CYS A 121 -5.82 -4.54 -11.49
C CYS A 121 -7.03 -3.61 -11.56
N ALA A 122 -7.44 -2.97 -10.46
CA ALA A 122 -8.65 -2.15 -10.39
C ALA A 122 -8.71 -1.06 -11.47
N VAL A 123 -7.59 -0.33 -11.69
CA VAL A 123 -7.50 0.71 -12.72
C VAL A 123 -7.64 0.13 -14.12
N ALA A 124 -6.95 -0.99 -14.41
CA ALA A 124 -7.04 -1.64 -15.73
C ALA A 124 -8.45 -2.17 -16.01
N ARG A 125 -9.12 -2.73 -15.00
CA ARG A 125 -10.52 -3.16 -15.10
C ARG A 125 -11.46 -1.97 -15.35
N GLY A 126 -11.28 -0.86 -14.63
CA GLY A 126 -12.03 0.36 -14.83
C GLY A 126 -11.89 0.89 -16.27
N LEU A 127 -10.66 0.99 -16.78
CA LEU A 127 -10.39 1.39 -18.16
C LEU A 127 -11.03 0.43 -19.18
N SER A 128 -10.99 -0.87 -18.92
CA SER A 128 -11.65 -1.87 -19.76
C SER A 128 -13.17 -1.68 -19.82
N LEU A 129 -13.80 -1.34 -18.70
CA LEU A 129 -15.23 -1.03 -18.65
C LEU A 129 -15.57 0.26 -19.42
N VAL A 130 -14.76 1.31 -19.25
CA VAL A 130 -14.92 2.56 -20.00
C VAL A 130 -14.83 2.32 -21.51
N LEU A 131 -13.86 1.52 -21.95
CA LEU A 131 -13.71 1.16 -23.37
C LEU A 131 -14.87 0.32 -23.89
N LYS A 132 -15.38 -0.62 -23.07
CA LYS A 132 -16.51 -1.48 -23.45
C LYS A 132 -17.82 -0.72 -23.60
N TYR A 133 -18.03 0.30 -22.77
CA TYR A 133 -19.23 1.13 -22.73
C TYR A 133 -18.89 2.59 -23.08
N PHE A 134 -18.04 2.78 -24.12
CA PHE A 134 -17.47 4.08 -24.46
C PHE A 134 -18.50 5.16 -24.70
N ASP A 135 -19.59 4.82 -25.40
CA ASP A 135 -20.65 5.78 -25.73
C ASP A 135 -21.38 6.29 -24.47
N ASP A 136 -21.51 5.44 -23.44
CA ASP A 136 -22.12 5.82 -22.16
C ASP A 136 -21.20 6.74 -21.34
N PHE A 137 -19.89 6.56 -21.42
CA PHE A 137 -18.89 7.35 -20.72
C PHE A 137 -18.44 8.60 -21.48
N ARG A 138 -18.73 8.69 -22.79
CA ARG A 138 -18.32 9.78 -23.66
C ARG A 138 -18.64 11.17 -23.10
N PRO A 139 -19.86 11.46 -22.58
CA PRO A 139 -20.19 12.79 -22.06
C PRO A 139 -19.29 13.21 -20.89
N ILE A 140 -18.84 12.24 -20.07
CA ILE A 140 -17.96 12.50 -18.93
C ILE A 140 -16.53 12.76 -19.40
N LEU A 141 -16.07 12.05 -20.43
CA LEU A 141 -14.72 12.18 -20.99
C LEU A 141 -14.56 13.51 -21.77
N GLU A 142 -15.58 13.94 -22.49
CA GLU A 142 -15.57 15.18 -23.28
C GLU A 142 -15.71 16.45 -22.42
N CYS A 143 -16.31 16.37 -21.22
CA CYS A 143 -16.41 17.51 -20.29
C CYS A 143 -15.07 18.01 -19.72
N THR A 144 -13.97 17.30 -19.97
CA THR A 144 -12.67 17.62 -19.39
C THR A 144 -11.83 18.59 -20.26
N GLU A 145 -12.21 18.83 -21.51
CA GLU A 145 -11.45 19.68 -22.43
C GLU A 145 -11.66 21.20 -22.23
N ASP A 146 -12.72 21.62 -21.55
CA ASP A 146 -13.08 23.05 -21.39
C ASP A 146 -12.59 23.71 -20.09
N ARG A 147 -11.66 23.11 -19.34
CA ARG A 147 -11.22 23.64 -18.03
C ARG A 147 -9.72 23.88 -17.89
N TYR A 148 -9.00 24.18 -18.99
CA TYR A 148 -7.62 24.65 -18.91
C TYR A 148 -7.42 25.95 -19.68
#